data_2691c8e45d9a89ae8796dae3d8708cef
#
_entry.id   2691c8e45d9a89ae8796dae3d8708cef
#
_cell.length_a   1.000
_cell.length_b   1.000
_cell.length_c   1.000
_cell.angle_alpha   90.00
_cell.angle_beta   90.00
_cell.angle_gamma   90.00
#
_symmetry.space_group_name_H-M   'P 1'
#
loop_
_entity.id
_entity.type
_entity.pdbx_description
1 polymer ?
#
loop_
_entity_poly.entity_id
_entity_poly.type
_entity_poly.pdbx_seq_one_letter_code
_entity_poly.pdbx_strand_id
1 'polypeptide(L)'
;VDVVSTKKDYTYFNEAEVKVAWSGDWPTHWAEIRIPERKGRLLEKYEGEKGVLNFYVFRKDLKQVWRIKDTSLTKERLREARGRNILKGEKFYHIPYTEAELINVA
;
A
#
# COMPACT_ATOMS: atom_id res chain seq x y z
N VAL A 1 3.20 -12.80 0.16
CA VAL A 1 3.00 -11.81 1.24
C VAL A 1 4.15 -11.87 2.24
N ASP A 2 4.41 -10.77 2.89
CA ASP A 2 5.52 -10.68 3.85
C ASP A 2 5.18 -11.27 5.20
N VAL A 3 3.94 -11.05 5.66
CA VAL A 3 3.51 -11.51 6.98
C VAL A 3 2.06 -11.97 6.93
N VAL A 4 1.78 -13.10 7.57
CA VAL A 4 0.41 -13.60 7.77
C VAL A 4 0.09 -13.53 9.25
N SER A 5 -1.03 -12.93 9.59
CA SER A 5 -1.51 -12.84 10.96
C SER A 5 -2.95 -13.28 11.08
N THR A 6 -3.36 -13.74 12.26
CA THR A 6 -4.74 -14.18 12.51
C THR A 6 -5.33 -13.45 13.70
N LYS A 7 -6.61 -13.10 13.60
CA LYS A 7 -7.35 -12.51 14.69
C LYS A 7 -8.81 -12.96 14.60
N LYS A 8 -9.29 -13.64 15.63
CA LYS A 8 -10.63 -14.26 15.62
C LYS A 8 -10.73 -15.25 14.45
N ASP A 9 -11.76 -15.12 13.61
CA ASP A 9 -12.01 -15.99 12.45
C ASP A 9 -11.37 -15.49 11.15
N TYR A 10 -10.53 -14.43 11.22
CA TYR A 10 -9.93 -13.83 10.03
C TYR A 10 -8.44 -14.07 9.96
N THR A 11 -7.99 -14.39 8.76
CA THR A 11 -6.57 -14.41 8.42
C THR A 11 -6.22 -13.12 7.70
N TYR A 12 -5.19 -12.44 8.16
CA TYR A 12 -4.71 -11.20 7.56
C TYR A 12 -3.42 -11.48 6.79
N PHE A 13 -3.43 -11.12 5.52
CA PHE A 13 -2.24 -11.18 4.66
C PHE A 13 -1.68 -9.77 4.55
N ASN A 14 -0.40 -9.60 4.85
CA ASN A 14 0.21 -8.28 4.94
C ASN A 14 1.37 -8.17 3.97
N GLU A 15 1.36 -7.14 3.14
CA GLU A 15 2.42 -6.80 2.20
C GLU A 15 3.00 -5.46 2.62
N ALA A 16 4.33 -5.36 2.69
CA ALA A 16 4.99 -4.17 3.18
C ALA A 16 6.03 -3.64 2.20
N GLU A 17 6.20 -2.33 2.16
CA GLU A 17 7.29 -1.69 1.44
C GLU A 17 7.73 -0.42 2.18
N VAL A 18 8.97 0.00 1.94
CA VAL A 18 9.50 1.25 2.49
C VAL A 18 9.55 2.29 1.38
N LYS A 19 8.91 3.43 1.62
CA LYS A 19 8.96 4.57 0.71
C LYS A 19 10.13 5.46 1.07
N VAL A 20 11.23 5.30 0.36
CA VAL A 20 12.50 5.98 0.64
C VAL A 20 12.39 7.51 0.54
N ALA A 21 11.51 8.01 -0.33
CA ALA A 21 11.29 9.44 -0.50
C ALA A 21 10.52 10.08 0.67
N TRP A 22 9.93 9.28 1.54
CA TRP A 22 9.19 9.76 2.71
C TRP A 22 10.09 9.72 3.94
N SER A 23 10.68 10.86 4.30
CA SER A 23 11.69 10.95 5.35
C SER A 23 11.32 11.82 6.56
N GLY A 24 10.18 12.43 6.54
CA GLY A 24 9.67 13.27 7.63
C GLY A 24 8.16 13.21 7.66
N ASP A 25 7.50 14.28 8.04
CA ASP A 25 6.06 14.34 7.95
C ASP A 25 5.61 14.10 6.51
N TRP A 26 4.44 13.47 6.35
CA TRP A 26 3.88 13.25 5.03
C TRP A 26 3.68 14.61 4.33
N PRO A 27 4.29 14.82 3.15
CA PRO A 27 4.18 16.11 2.48
C PRO A 27 2.72 16.47 2.16
N THR A 28 2.33 17.69 2.46
CA THR A 28 0.94 18.14 2.29
C THR A 28 0.45 18.09 0.84
N HIS A 29 1.37 18.21 -0.14
CA HIS A 29 1.04 18.14 -1.56
C HIS A 29 0.98 16.71 -2.10
N TRP A 30 1.34 15.71 -1.31
CA TRP A 30 1.19 14.31 -1.69
C TRP A 30 -0.23 13.85 -1.35
N ALA A 31 -1.15 14.09 -2.26
CA ALA A 31 -2.56 13.74 -2.06
C ALA A 31 -2.83 12.23 -2.12
N GLU A 32 -1.91 11.46 -2.73
CA GLU A 32 -2.12 10.06 -3.01
C GLU A 32 -0.91 9.22 -2.59
N ILE A 33 -1.22 7.97 -2.18
CA ILE A 33 -0.22 6.95 -1.91
C ILE A 33 -0.18 6.03 -3.14
N ARG A 34 1.02 5.69 -3.62
CA ARG A 34 1.19 4.87 -4.82
C ARG A 34 1.60 3.46 -4.45
N ILE A 35 0.87 2.47 -4.99
CA ILE A 35 1.20 1.05 -4.83
C ILE A 35 1.39 0.46 -6.23
N PRO A 36 2.53 -0.19 -6.52
CA PRO A 36 2.79 -0.75 -7.86
C PRO A 36 1.74 -1.77 -8.29
N GLU A 37 1.37 -1.75 -9.57
CA GLU A 37 0.40 -2.68 -10.17
C GLU A 37 0.75 -4.15 -9.88
N ARG A 38 2.04 -4.50 -9.87
CA ARG A 38 2.47 -5.88 -9.59
C ARG A 38 1.96 -6.41 -8.26
N LYS A 39 1.70 -5.53 -7.29
CA LYS A 39 1.11 -5.91 -6.00
C LYS A 39 -0.35 -6.33 -6.15
N GLY A 40 -1.02 -5.91 -7.22
CA GLY A 40 -2.40 -6.28 -7.53
C GLY A 40 -2.59 -7.78 -7.80
N ARG A 41 -1.52 -8.50 -8.15
CA ARG A 41 -1.58 -9.96 -8.31
C ARG A 41 -1.95 -10.66 -7.01
N LEU A 42 -1.62 -10.05 -5.87
CA LEU A 42 -1.98 -10.57 -4.57
C LEU A 42 -3.49 -10.49 -4.33
N LEU A 43 -4.17 -9.49 -4.91
CA LEU A 43 -5.62 -9.35 -4.81
C LEU A 43 -6.32 -10.56 -5.45
N GLU A 44 -5.89 -10.97 -6.63
CA GLU A 44 -6.44 -12.12 -7.33
C GLU A 44 -6.14 -13.42 -6.58
N LYS A 45 -4.93 -13.56 -6.07
CA LYS A 45 -4.50 -14.76 -5.35
C LYS A 45 -5.35 -15.03 -4.11
N TYR A 46 -5.78 -13.98 -3.40
CA TYR A 46 -6.54 -14.11 -2.16
C TYR A 46 -8.02 -13.81 -2.33
N GLU A 47 -8.49 -13.64 -3.56
CA GLU A 47 -9.90 -13.44 -3.85
C GLU A 47 -10.71 -14.67 -3.41
N GLY A 48 -11.79 -14.42 -2.68
CA GLY A 48 -12.68 -15.47 -2.17
C GLY A 48 -12.19 -16.17 -0.92
N GLU A 49 -10.99 -15.88 -0.45
CA GLU A 49 -10.51 -16.41 0.82
C GLU A 49 -11.09 -15.63 2.01
N LYS A 50 -11.23 -16.33 3.13
CA LYS A 50 -11.61 -15.71 4.41
C LYS A 50 -10.44 -14.91 4.96
N GLY A 51 -10.02 -13.87 4.25
CA GLY A 51 -8.86 -13.08 4.63
C GLY A 51 -8.98 -11.63 4.21
N VAL A 52 -8.14 -10.84 4.79
CA VAL A 52 -8.00 -9.42 4.47
C VAL A 52 -6.55 -9.18 4.04
N LEU A 53 -6.38 -8.64 2.86
CA LEU A 53 -5.06 -8.25 2.37
C LEU A 53 -4.82 -6.78 2.71
N ASN A 54 -3.79 -6.52 3.50
CA ASN A 54 -3.38 -5.18 3.88
C ASN A 54 -2.05 -4.84 3.24
N PHE A 55 -1.92 -3.58 2.82
CA PHE A 55 -0.67 -3.02 2.32
C PHE A 55 -0.15 -2.00 3.31
N TYR A 56 1.15 -2.09 3.62
CA TYR A 56 1.82 -1.19 4.53
C TYR A 56 2.92 -0.44 3.79
N VAL A 57 2.85 0.88 3.84
CA VAL A 57 3.87 1.76 3.24
C VAL A 57 4.56 2.50 4.37
N PHE A 58 5.80 2.15 4.63
CA PHE A 58 6.59 2.68 5.74
C PHE A 58 7.36 3.94 5.34
N ARG A 59 7.43 4.88 6.28
CA ARG A 59 8.39 5.98 6.21
C ARG A 59 9.82 5.41 6.27
N LYS A 60 10.76 6.11 5.69
CA LYS A 60 12.16 5.68 5.59
C LYS A 60 12.76 5.25 6.93
N ASP A 61 12.43 5.93 8.02
CA ASP A 61 12.93 5.62 9.37
C ASP A 61 12.10 4.57 10.11
N LEU A 62 11.06 4.05 9.49
CA LEU A 62 10.13 3.05 10.03
C LEU A 62 9.30 3.54 11.23
N LYS A 63 9.26 4.84 11.48
CA LYS A 63 8.52 5.41 12.62
C LYS A 63 7.05 5.68 12.33
N GLN A 64 6.69 5.74 11.07
CA GLN A 64 5.29 5.86 10.64
C GLN A 64 5.01 4.92 9.48
N VAL A 65 3.76 4.51 9.36
CA VAL A 65 3.32 3.62 8.30
C VAL A 65 1.88 3.94 7.89
N TRP A 66 1.63 3.91 6.59
CA TRP A 66 0.28 3.91 6.05
C TRP A 66 -0.22 2.48 5.96
N ARG A 67 -1.40 2.20 6.51
CA ARG A 67 -2.11 0.95 6.31
C ARG A 67 -3.23 1.16 5.30
N ILE A 68 -3.22 0.37 4.25
CA ILE A 68 -4.16 0.47 3.14
C ILE A 68 -4.84 -0.88 2.96
N LYS A 69 -6.16 -0.89 2.94
CA LYS A 69 -6.95 -2.11 2.72
C LYS A 69 -6.99 -2.46 1.21
N ASP A 70 -7.07 -3.74 0.91
CA ASP A 70 -7.18 -4.27 -0.44
C ASP A 70 -8.34 -3.65 -1.23
N THR A 71 -9.45 -3.36 -0.56
CA THR A 71 -10.64 -2.76 -1.18
C THR A 71 -10.38 -1.37 -1.76
N SER A 72 -9.29 -0.71 -1.37
CA SER A 72 -8.90 0.58 -1.92
C SER A 72 -8.14 0.47 -3.24
N LEU A 73 -7.67 -0.72 -3.62
CA LEU A 73 -6.94 -0.96 -4.85
C LEU A 73 -7.90 -1.33 -5.98
N THR A 74 -8.48 -0.35 -6.63
CA THR A 74 -9.44 -0.54 -7.72
C THR A 74 -8.80 -0.26 -9.08
N LYS A 75 -9.33 -0.87 -10.14
CA LYS A 75 -8.82 -0.67 -11.52
C LYS A 75 -8.87 0.78 -11.96
N GLU A 76 -9.86 1.54 -11.50
CA GLU A 76 -10.02 2.95 -11.83
C GLU A 76 -8.89 3.82 -11.29
N ARG A 77 -8.15 3.31 -10.31
CA ARG A 77 -7.03 4.01 -9.68
C ARG A 77 -5.68 3.67 -10.30
N LEU A 78 -5.66 2.75 -11.27
CA LEU A 78 -4.43 2.43 -12.00
C LEU A 78 -4.10 3.52 -13.01
N ARG A 79 -2.93 4.14 -12.85
CA ARG A 79 -2.40 5.16 -13.76
C ARG A 79 -0.89 5.05 -13.86
N GLU A 80 -0.36 5.47 -15.01
CA GLU A 80 1.08 5.62 -15.15
C GLU A 80 1.58 6.70 -14.20
N ALA A 81 2.77 6.50 -13.69
CA ALA A 81 3.47 7.50 -12.91
C ALA A 81 4.85 7.76 -13.52
N ARG A 82 5.33 8.98 -13.37
CA ARG A 82 6.66 9.37 -13.83
C ARG A 82 7.52 9.69 -12.61
N GLY A 83 8.78 9.31 -12.69
CA GLY A 83 9.72 9.59 -11.63
C GLY A 83 11.10 9.03 -11.95
N ARG A 84 12.10 9.46 -11.19
CA ARG A 84 13.51 9.14 -11.44
C ARG A 84 13.78 7.64 -11.48
N ASN A 85 13.12 6.87 -10.61
CA ASN A 85 13.33 5.43 -10.47
C ASN A 85 12.14 4.60 -10.95
N ILE A 86 11.28 5.18 -11.79
CA ILE A 86 10.10 4.53 -12.32
C ILE A 86 10.32 4.23 -13.79
N LEU A 87 10.13 2.97 -14.20
CA LEU A 87 10.23 2.58 -15.59
C LEU A 87 9.07 3.20 -16.39
N LYS A 88 9.37 3.62 -17.62
CA LYS A 88 8.35 4.17 -18.52
C LYS A 88 7.24 3.14 -18.74
N GLY A 89 5.99 3.55 -18.56
CA GLY A 89 4.82 2.69 -18.72
C GLY A 89 4.44 1.92 -17.48
N GLU A 90 5.22 1.99 -16.40
CA GLU A 90 4.87 1.35 -15.14
C GLU A 90 3.65 2.02 -14.53
N LYS A 91 2.68 1.21 -14.12
CA LYS A 91 1.44 1.68 -13.51
C LYS A 91 1.43 1.48 -12.01
N PHE A 92 0.71 2.37 -11.35
CA PHE A 92 0.51 2.33 -9.90
C PHE A 92 -0.97 2.55 -9.58
N TYR A 93 -1.41 1.94 -8.49
CA TYR A 93 -2.66 2.35 -7.86
C TYR A 93 -2.41 3.66 -7.14
N HIS A 94 -3.19 4.69 -7.47
CA HIS A 94 -3.13 6.00 -6.82
C HIS A 94 -4.27 6.07 -5.81
N ILE A 95 -3.94 5.94 -4.54
CA ILE A 95 -4.92 5.84 -3.47
C ILE A 95 -4.92 7.13 -2.66
N PRO A 96 -6.07 7.82 -2.53
CA PRO A 96 -6.16 8.99 -1.69
C PRO A 96 -5.71 8.65 -0.27
N TYR A 97 -4.79 9.43 0.30
CA TYR A 97 -4.28 9.15 1.65
C TYR A 97 -5.40 9.17 2.70
N THR A 98 -6.50 9.89 2.41
CA THR A 98 -7.66 9.96 3.29
C THR A 98 -8.37 8.62 3.47
N GLU A 99 -8.14 7.64 2.59
CA GLU A 99 -8.67 6.28 2.70
C GLU A 99 -7.71 5.35 3.44
N ALA A 100 -6.54 5.81 3.79
CA ALA A 100 -5.54 5.03 4.51
C ALA A 100 -5.48 5.45 5.98
N GLU A 101 -4.92 4.59 6.81
CA GLU A 101 -4.72 4.87 8.22
C GLU A 101 -3.23 5.13 8.47
N LEU A 102 -2.92 6.29 9.04
CA LEU A 102 -1.55 6.63 9.46
C LEU A 102 -1.32 6.11 10.86
N ILE A 103 -0.33 5.24 11.01
CA ILE A 103 0.00 4.62 12.29
C ILE A 103 1.39 5.07 12.72
N ASN A 104 1.51 5.51 13.96
CA ASN A 104 2.80 5.79 14.58
C ASN A 104 3.35 4.49 15.16
N VAL A 105 4.56 4.14 14.78
CA VAL A 105 5.24 2.94 15.27
C VAL A 105 6.13 3.35 16.44
N ALA A 106 5.82 2.79 17.58
CA ALA A 106 6.57 3.10 18.79
C ALA A 106 8.01 2.53 18.76
#